data_00038ae0ab0d277bbb0dd8b8f4bf8743
#
_entry.id   00038ae0ab0d277bbb0dd8b8f4bf8743
#
_cell.length_a   1.000
_cell.length_b   1.000
_cell.length_c   1.000
_cell.angle_alpha   90.00
_cell.angle_beta   90.00
_cell.angle_gamma   90.00
#
_symmetry.space_group_name_H-M   'P 1'
#
loop_
_entity.id
_entity.type
_entity.pdbx_description
1 polymer ?
#
loop_
_entity_poly.entity_id
_entity_poly.type
_entity_poly.pdbx_seq_one_letter_code
_entity_poly.pdbx_strand_id
1 'polypeptide(L)'
;MGSKKTFIDNYIEDIKLNLVNSDLIKNSAEFNELLQNTKLNNGRCFFMGNGASASLASHASVDFSKQAGLLSMNFNEANLITCYSNDYGYENWMKKALEKYQQQGDIV
;
A
#
# COMPACT_ATOMS: atom_id res chain seq x y z
N MET A 1 6.03 39.17 0.34
CA MET A 1 5.16 38.42 -0.57
C MET A 1 5.90 37.51 -1.54
N GLY A 2 7.09 37.86 -1.99
CA GLY A 2 7.87 37.02 -2.92
C GLY A 2 8.30 35.65 -2.39
N SER A 3 8.65 35.54 -1.09
CA SER A 3 9.22 34.29 -0.52
C SER A 3 8.23 33.09 -0.43
N LYS A 4 6.95 33.35 -0.13
CA LYS A 4 5.95 32.27 0.00
C LYS A 4 5.54 31.71 -1.37
N LYS A 5 5.41 32.54 -2.37
CA LYS A 5 5.11 32.10 -3.74
C LYS A 5 6.26 31.26 -4.29
N THR A 6 7.48 31.71 -4.11
CA THR A 6 8.68 30.97 -4.54
C THR A 6 8.79 29.60 -3.85
N PHE A 7 8.46 29.52 -2.56
CA PHE A 7 8.45 28.26 -1.82
C PHE A 7 7.44 27.25 -2.41
N ILE A 8 6.22 27.71 -2.69
CA ILE A 8 5.17 26.87 -3.27
C ILE A 8 5.54 26.42 -4.68
N ASP A 9 6.06 27.33 -5.51
CA ASP A 9 6.48 27.00 -6.86
C ASP A 9 7.59 25.94 -6.85
N ASN A 10 8.61 26.09 -6.01
CA ASN A 10 9.68 25.11 -5.86
C ASN A 10 9.15 23.76 -5.35
N TYR A 11 8.25 23.76 -4.38
CA TYR A 11 7.65 22.53 -3.86
C TYR A 11 6.85 21.79 -4.93
N ILE A 12 6.10 22.49 -5.77
CA ILE A 12 5.37 21.89 -6.89
C ILE A 12 6.32 21.30 -7.93
N GLU A 13 7.40 22.01 -8.26
CA GLU A 13 8.41 21.50 -9.19
C GLU A 13 9.12 20.26 -8.62
N ASP A 14 9.45 20.23 -7.34
CA ASP A 14 10.02 19.05 -6.68
C ASP A 14 9.05 17.85 -6.72
N ILE A 15 7.77 18.09 -6.51
CA ILE A 15 6.74 17.02 -6.66
C ILE A 15 6.73 16.49 -8.09
N LYS A 16 6.70 17.36 -9.10
CA LYS A 16 6.70 16.94 -10.51
C LYS A 16 7.93 16.12 -10.86
N LEU A 17 9.11 16.57 -10.46
CA LEU A 17 10.37 15.89 -10.73
C LEU A 17 10.44 14.51 -10.07
N ASN A 18 9.85 14.35 -8.88
CA ASN A 18 9.87 13.08 -8.16
C ASN A 18 8.74 12.12 -8.56
N LEU A 19 7.61 12.64 -9.06
CA LEU A 19 6.48 11.81 -9.48
C LEU A 19 6.56 11.36 -10.95
N VAL A 20 7.19 12.14 -11.81
CA VAL A 20 7.23 11.86 -13.26
C VAL A 20 8.67 11.57 -13.68
N ASN A 21 9.11 10.36 -13.49
CA ASN A 21 10.41 9.89 -13.96
C ASN A 21 10.27 8.58 -14.76
N SER A 22 11.31 8.22 -15.49
CA SER A 22 11.35 7.00 -16.31
C SER A 22 11.17 5.72 -15.48
N ASP A 23 11.63 5.73 -14.23
CA ASP A 23 11.55 4.58 -13.34
C ASP A 23 10.10 4.32 -12.90
N LEU A 24 9.29 5.36 -12.75
CA LEU A 24 7.87 5.22 -12.44
C LEU A 24 7.14 4.40 -13.50
N ILE A 25 7.39 4.70 -14.78
CA ILE A 25 6.73 3.99 -15.90
C ILE A 25 7.18 2.53 -15.92
N LYS A 26 8.48 2.28 -15.79
CA LYS A 26 9.02 0.92 -15.72
C LYS A 26 8.48 0.14 -14.53
N ASN A 27 8.56 0.71 -13.35
CA ASN A 27 8.08 0.07 -12.12
C ASN A 27 6.57 -0.19 -12.15
N SER A 28 5.79 0.70 -12.78
CA SER A 28 4.34 0.49 -12.96
C SER A 28 4.04 -0.70 -13.87
N ALA A 29 4.82 -0.92 -14.91
CA ALA A 29 4.68 -2.08 -15.80
C ALA A 29 5.01 -3.39 -15.06
N GLU A 30 6.14 -3.43 -14.35
CA GLU A 30 6.55 -4.58 -13.53
C GLU A 30 5.51 -4.88 -12.42
N PHE A 31 4.98 -3.83 -11.78
CA PHE A 31 3.93 -3.98 -10.77
C PHE A 31 2.64 -4.54 -11.37
N ASN A 32 2.22 -4.06 -12.53
CA ASN A 32 1.05 -4.61 -13.22
C ASN A 32 1.23 -6.09 -13.57
N GLU A 33 2.40 -6.49 -14.06
CA GLU A 33 2.71 -7.89 -14.34
C GLU A 33 2.63 -8.75 -13.08
N LEU A 34 3.17 -8.28 -11.97
CA LEU A 34 3.08 -8.95 -10.68
C LEU A 34 1.60 -9.15 -10.24
N LEU A 35 0.78 -8.12 -10.38
CA LEU A 35 -0.65 -8.19 -10.05
C LEU A 35 -1.40 -9.21 -10.92
N GLN A 36 -1.13 -9.21 -12.23
CA GLN A 36 -1.76 -10.17 -13.14
C GLN A 36 -1.35 -11.60 -12.80
N ASN A 37 -0.08 -11.84 -12.54
CA ASN A 37 0.42 -13.16 -12.14
C ASN A 37 -0.19 -13.62 -10.81
N THR A 38 -0.30 -12.72 -9.83
CA THR A 38 -0.96 -13.00 -8.55
C THR A 38 -2.41 -13.43 -8.76
N LYS A 39 -3.14 -12.69 -9.59
CA LYS A 39 -4.53 -12.98 -9.92
C LYS A 39 -4.69 -14.34 -10.63
N LEU A 40 -3.85 -14.64 -11.60
CA LEU A 40 -3.86 -15.91 -12.33
C LEU A 40 -3.58 -17.12 -11.43
N ASN A 41 -2.81 -16.92 -10.38
CA ASN A 41 -2.48 -17.95 -9.40
C ASN A 41 -3.43 -17.97 -8.18
N ASN A 42 -4.56 -17.27 -8.24
CA ASN A 42 -5.54 -17.13 -7.14
C ASN A 42 -4.92 -16.56 -5.85
N GLY A 43 -3.82 -15.82 -5.96
CA GLY A 43 -3.23 -15.09 -4.87
C GLY A 43 -4.03 -13.84 -4.52
N ARG A 44 -3.75 -13.27 -3.36
CA ARG A 44 -4.38 -12.07 -2.83
C ARG A 44 -3.36 -10.97 -2.66
N CYS A 45 -3.83 -9.74 -2.55
CA CYS A 45 -2.97 -8.60 -2.24
C CYS A 45 -3.30 -8.05 -0.84
N PHE A 46 -2.29 -7.85 -0.02
CA PHE A 46 -2.43 -7.21 1.28
C PHE A 46 -1.86 -5.80 1.25
N PHE A 47 -2.69 -4.83 1.58
CA PHE A 47 -2.27 -3.44 1.75
C PHE A 47 -2.17 -3.13 3.25
N MET A 48 -1.03 -2.63 3.68
CA MET A 48 -0.79 -2.34 5.09
C MET A 48 -0.17 -0.97 5.27
N GLY A 49 -0.53 -0.31 6.36
CA GLY A 49 -0.01 1.01 6.71
C GLY A 49 -0.47 1.45 8.09
N ASN A 50 0.16 2.49 8.59
CA ASN A 50 -0.21 3.14 9.85
C ASN A 50 -0.68 4.58 9.59
N GLY A 51 -1.57 5.10 10.40
CA GLY A 51 -2.06 6.47 10.29
C GLY A 51 -2.69 6.75 8.93
N ALA A 52 -2.27 7.78 8.23
CA ALA A 52 -2.77 8.12 6.90
C ALA A 52 -2.50 7.01 5.88
N SER A 53 -1.39 6.30 6.00
CA SER A 53 -1.08 5.14 5.16
C SER A 53 -2.07 3.99 5.38
N ALA A 54 -2.64 3.83 6.58
CA ALA A 54 -3.72 2.87 6.83
C ALA A 54 -4.99 3.24 6.05
N SER A 55 -5.32 4.53 5.95
CA SER A 55 -6.44 5.00 5.13
C SER A 55 -6.23 4.73 3.65
N LEU A 56 -5.04 4.96 3.13
CA LEU A 56 -4.67 4.60 1.76
C LEU A 56 -4.75 3.09 1.53
N ALA A 57 -4.24 2.28 2.45
CA ALA A 57 -4.29 0.82 2.38
C ALA A 57 -5.73 0.31 2.35
N SER A 58 -6.61 0.86 3.18
CA SER A 58 -8.04 0.50 3.20
C SER A 58 -8.72 0.84 1.88
N HIS A 59 -8.48 2.02 1.34
CA HIS A 59 -9.06 2.43 0.05
C HIS A 59 -8.52 1.58 -1.11
N ALA A 60 -7.20 1.37 -1.16
CA ALA A 60 -6.56 0.55 -2.17
C ALA A 60 -7.12 -0.88 -2.18
N SER A 61 -7.31 -1.51 -1.01
CA SER A 61 -7.85 -2.87 -0.94
C SER A 61 -9.26 -2.97 -1.54
N VAL A 62 -10.09 -1.94 -1.39
CA VAL A 62 -11.42 -1.87 -2.00
C VAL A 62 -11.32 -1.72 -3.52
N ASP A 63 -10.50 -0.78 -4.00
CA ASP A 63 -10.36 -0.51 -5.43
C ASP A 63 -9.79 -1.71 -6.18
N PHE A 64 -8.75 -2.34 -5.65
CA PHE A 64 -8.16 -3.52 -6.27
C PHE A 64 -9.12 -4.71 -6.31
N SER A 65 -9.88 -4.94 -5.24
CA SER A 65 -10.90 -5.99 -5.23
C SER A 65 -12.03 -5.70 -6.21
N LYS A 66 -12.55 -4.47 -6.19
CA LYS A 66 -13.74 -4.09 -6.97
C LYS A 66 -13.44 -3.87 -8.45
N GLN A 67 -12.34 -3.17 -8.76
CA GLN A 67 -12.06 -2.71 -10.12
C GLN A 67 -11.03 -3.58 -10.84
N ALA A 68 -9.96 -3.98 -10.18
CA ALA A 68 -8.93 -4.85 -10.77
C ALA A 68 -9.30 -6.34 -10.70
N GLY A 69 -10.31 -6.70 -9.91
CA GLY A 69 -10.74 -8.08 -9.72
C GLY A 69 -9.64 -8.95 -9.08
N LEU A 70 -8.75 -8.35 -8.30
CA LEU A 70 -7.76 -9.01 -7.47
C LEU A 70 -8.20 -8.90 -6.02
N LEU A 71 -8.55 -10.03 -5.40
CA LEU A 71 -8.96 -10.03 -4.01
C LEU A 71 -7.89 -9.39 -3.14
N SER A 72 -8.25 -8.29 -2.52
CA SER A 72 -7.31 -7.47 -1.76
C SER A 72 -7.86 -7.17 -0.38
N MET A 73 -6.99 -7.13 0.59
CA MET A 73 -7.34 -7.01 2.00
C MET A 73 -6.41 -6.01 2.71
N ASN A 74 -6.84 -5.56 3.86
CA ASN A 74 -6.00 -4.80 4.79
C ASN A 74 -6.28 -5.26 6.22
N PHE A 75 -5.41 -4.87 7.14
CA PHE A 75 -5.57 -5.19 8.57
C PHE A 75 -5.97 -3.96 9.40
N ASN A 76 -6.55 -2.95 8.77
CA ASN A 76 -6.95 -1.73 9.45
C ASN A 76 -8.24 -1.93 10.26
N GLU A 77 -8.15 -2.77 11.28
CA GLU A 77 -9.21 -3.10 12.23
C GLU A 77 -8.68 -2.95 13.67
N ALA A 78 -9.40 -2.20 14.47
CA ALA A 78 -8.92 -1.76 15.79
C ALA A 78 -8.60 -2.93 16.73
N ASN A 79 -9.43 -3.96 16.79
CA ASN A 79 -9.18 -5.11 17.66
C ASN A 79 -7.97 -5.92 17.20
N LEU A 80 -7.82 -6.11 15.89
CA LEU A 80 -6.66 -6.80 15.35
C LEU A 80 -5.38 -6.03 15.70
N ILE A 81 -5.33 -4.74 15.40
CA ILE A 81 -4.16 -3.90 15.69
C ILE A 81 -3.82 -3.91 17.18
N THR A 82 -4.81 -3.67 18.04
CA THR A 82 -4.56 -3.57 19.48
C THR A 82 -4.23 -4.91 20.13
N CYS A 83 -4.88 -5.98 19.74
CA CYS A 83 -4.60 -7.32 20.24
C CYS A 83 -3.18 -7.78 19.85
N TYR A 84 -2.85 -7.71 18.57
CA TYR A 84 -1.52 -8.10 18.11
C TYR A 84 -0.40 -7.19 18.65
N SER A 85 -0.67 -5.89 18.77
CA SER A 85 0.29 -4.97 19.38
C SER A 85 0.52 -5.24 20.85
N ASN A 86 -0.53 -5.58 21.61
CA ASN A 86 -0.41 -5.95 23.00
C ASN A 86 0.39 -7.25 23.19
N ASP A 87 0.15 -8.23 22.36
CA ASP A 87 0.72 -9.57 22.53
C ASP A 87 2.15 -9.68 21.95
N TYR A 88 2.47 -8.95 20.88
CA TYR A 88 3.73 -9.10 20.14
C TYR A 88 4.57 -7.83 20.04
N GLY A 89 4.08 -6.70 20.54
CA GLY A 89 4.67 -5.37 20.36
C GLY A 89 4.18 -4.68 19.09
N TYR A 90 4.02 -3.35 19.18
CA TYR A 90 3.51 -2.55 18.07
C TYR A 90 4.35 -2.65 16.80
N GLU A 91 5.65 -2.77 16.92
CA GLU A 91 6.59 -2.93 15.81
C GLU A 91 6.42 -4.26 15.05
N ASN A 92 5.77 -5.24 15.65
CA ASN A 92 5.63 -6.59 15.09
C ASN A 92 4.21 -6.93 14.62
N TRP A 93 3.20 -6.11 14.95
CA TRP A 93 1.80 -6.49 14.75
C TRP A 93 1.46 -6.83 13.30
N MET A 94 1.95 -6.03 12.32
CA MET A 94 1.71 -6.28 10.90
C MET A 94 2.30 -7.61 10.45
N LYS A 95 3.56 -7.86 10.80
CA LYS A 95 4.24 -9.11 10.51
C LYS A 95 3.50 -10.30 11.09
N LYS A 96 3.09 -10.20 12.35
CA LYS A 96 2.38 -11.27 13.05
C LYS A 96 0.99 -11.54 12.50
N ALA A 97 0.26 -10.50 12.11
CA ALA A 97 -1.00 -10.65 11.41
C ALA A 97 -0.78 -11.34 10.04
N LEU A 98 0.17 -10.87 9.26
CA LEU A 98 0.48 -11.45 7.96
C LEU A 98 0.85 -12.94 8.05
N GLU A 99 1.69 -13.32 9.01
CA GLU A 99 2.06 -14.74 9.27
C GLU A 99 0.84 -15.65 9.47
N LYS A 100 -0.29 -15.12 9.93
CA LYS A 100 -1.53 -15.88 10.15
C LYS A 100 -2.47 -15.92 8.94
N TYR A 101 -2.48 -14.86 8.16
CA TYR A 101 -3.46 -14.69 7.09
C TYR A 101 -2.91 -14.98 5.70
N GLN A 102 -1.59 -14.90 5.51
CA GLN A 102 -0.98 -15.11 4.20
C GLN A 102 -1.06 -16.56 3.73
N GLN A 103 -1.11 -16.72 2.43
CA GLN A 103 -1.05 -18.00 1.73
C GLN A 103 -0.01 -17.91 0.61
N GLN A 104 0.40 -19.06 0.10
CA GLN A 104 1.30 -19.11 -1.05
C GLN A 104 0.65 -18.41 -2.25
N GLY A 105 1.40 -17.52 -2.89
CA GLY A 105 0.95 -16.73 -4.04
C GLY A 105 0.40 -15.36 -3.68
N ASP A 106 0.28 -15.03 -2.39
CA ASP A 106 -0.10 -13.70 -1.95
C ASP A 106 1.06 -12.70 -2.12
N ILE A 107 0.71 -11.43 -2.29
CA ILE A 107 1.64 -10.30 -2.29
C ILE A 107 1.26 -9.27 -1.22
N VAL A 108 2.25 -8.49 -0.78
CA VAL A 108 2.10 -7.43 0.23
C VAL A 108 2.66 -6.12 -0.30
#